data_b6c7ed74c28677ae1d168431e6bc9306
#
_entry.id   b6c7ed74c28677ae1d168431e6bc9306
#
_cell.length_a   1.000
_cell.length_b   1.000
_cell.length_c   1.000
_cell.angle_alpha   90.00
_cell.angle_beta   90.00
_cell.angle_gamma   90.00
#
_symmetry.space_group_name_H-M   'P 1'
#
loop_
_entity.id
_entity.type
_entity.pdbx_description
1 polymer ?
#
loop_
_entity_poly.entity_id
_entity_poly.type
_entity_poly.pdbx_seq_one_letter_code
_entity_poly.pdbx_strand_id
1 'polypeptide(L)'
;MAKIKAKISESEALAKLAALGMDNKKGLDIVMLDLREIESAPTNFFVICSGNVPSHVSAICDGVFETIKKATGLNPNRIEGYENAEWILMDYFDIVVHIFLKDKRQHYRLEELWADGKEIKIETNSAKSNSKE
;
A
#
# COMPACT_ATOMS: atom_id res chain seq x y z
N MET A 1 5.76 8.26 -29.41
CA MET A 1 6.57 8.48 -28.25
C MET A 1 6.87 7.18 -27.54
N ALA A 2 7.91 6.56 -28.00
CA ALA A 2 8.28 5.25 -27.46
C ALA A 2 8.62 5.33 -25.99
N LYS A 3 9.29 6.39 -25.58
CA LYS A 3 9.69 6.49 -24.19
C LYS A 3 8.51 6.61 -23.24
N ILE A 4 7.38 7.12 -23.72
CA ILE A 4 6.21 7.22 -22.87
C ILE A 4 5.70 5.84 -22.55
N LYS A 5 5.73 4.95 -23.52
CA LYS A 5 5.27 3.58 -23.29
C LYS A 5 6.16 2.83 -22.31
N ALA A 6 7.44 3.16 -22.32
CA ALA A 6 8.38 2.46 -21.45
C ALA A 6 8.35 2.97 -20.03
N LYS A 7 7.73 4.10 -19.79
CA LYS A 7 7.74 4.68 -18.46
C LYS A 7 6.64 4.09 -17.60
N ILE A 8 6.99 3.82 -16.35
CA ILE A 8 6.01 3.52 -15.34
C ILE A 8 5.30 4.82 -15.01
N SER A 9 3.97 4.78 -14.87
CA SER A 9 3.22 5.98 -14.54
C SER A 9 3.65 6.47 -13.15
N GLU A 10 3.40 7.76 -12.91
CA GLU A 10 3.77 8.35 -11.62
C GLU A 10 3.00 7.69 -10.49
N SER A 11 1.73 7.37 -10.70
CA SER A 11 0.96 6.72 -9.65
C SER A 11 1.46 5.32 -9.37
N GLU A 12 1.88 4.60 -10.39
CA GLU A 12 2.44 3.26 -10.18
C GLU A 12 3.76 3.34 -9.43
N ALA A 13 4.60 4.30 -9.76
CA ALA A 13 5.86 4.49 -9.05
C ALA A 13 5.62 4.84 -7.60
N LEU A 14 4.63 5.68 -7.34
CA LEU A 14 4.27 6.05 -5.98
C LEU A 14 3.76 4.85 -5.20
N ALA A 15 2.94 4.02 -5.84
CA ALA A 15 2.44 2.81 -5.20
C ALA A 15 3.57 1.86 -4.84
N LYS A 16 4.58 1.75 -5.71
CA LYS A 16 5.72 0.90 -5.42
C LYS A 16 6.56 1.45 -4.27
N LEU A 17 6.67 2.76 -4.14
CA LEU A 17 7.34 3.36 -3.00
C LEU A 17 6.59 3.07 -1.71
N ALA A 18 5.27 3.11 -1.75
CA ALA A 18 4.48 2.75 -0.57
C ALA A 18 4.73 1.31 -0.17
N ALA A 19 4.73 0.41 -1.15
CA ALA A 19 5.00 -1.00 -0.87
C ALA A 19 6.40 -1.21 -0.29
N LEU A 20 7.37 -0.45 -0.78
CA LEU A 20 8.72 -0.51 -0.22
C LEU A 20 8.74 -0.07 1.24
N GLY A 21 8.03 1.01 1.54
CA GLY A 21 7.93 1.48 2.93
C GLY A 21 7.29 0.45 3.83
N MET A 22 6.28 -0.25 3.33
CA MET A 22 5.66 -1.34 4.06
C MET A 22 6.65 -2.46 4.33
N ASP A 23 7.39 -2.86 3.29
CA ASP A 23 8.35 -3.95 3.42
C ASP A 23 9.47 -3.61 4.38
N ASN A 24 9.92 -2.37 4.37
CA ASN A 24 10.98 -1.92 5.28
C ASN A 24 10.58 -2.11 6.74
N LYS A 25 9.30 -2.09 7.02
CA LYS A 25 8.78 -2.27 8.37
C LYS A 25 8.15 -3.66 8.55
N LYS A 26 8.46 -4.57 7.63
CA LYS A 26 8.01 -5.96 7.69
C LYS A 26 6.50 -6.10 7.64
N GLY A 27 5.87 -5.28 6.81
CA GLY A 27 4.43 -5.41 6.57
C GLY A 27 4.09 -6.78 6.01
N LEU A 28 2.94 -7.29 6.37
CA LEU A 28 2.49 -8.63 5.98
C LEU A 28 1.57 -8.55 4.78
N ASP A 29 1.72 -9.52 3.88
CA ASP A 29 0.79 -9.70 2.76
C ASP A 29 0.57 -8.42 1.98
N ILE A 30 1.66 -7.85 1.48
CA ILE A 30 1.62 -6.59 0.74
C ILE A 30 1.06 -6.83 -0.66
N VAL A 31 0.04 -6.08 -1.01
CA VAL A 31 -0.64 -6.20 -2.30
C VAL A 31 -0.83 -4.81 -2.89
N MET A 32 -0.56 -4.67 -4.18
CA MET A 32 -0.97 -3.49 -4.94
C MET A 32 -2.18 -3.88 -5.76
N LEU A 33 -3.21 -3.05 -5.74
CA LEU A 33 -4.42 -3.27 -6.51
C LEU A 33 -4.53 -2.15 -7.52
N ASP A 34 -4.43 -2.49 -8.79
CA ASP A 34 -4.48 -1.53 -9.89
C ASP A 34 -5.94 -1.27 -10.24
N LEU A 35 -6.39 -0.07 -9.98
CA LEU A 35 -7.78 0.32 -10.17
C LEU A 35 -7.98 1.22 -11.38
N ARG A 36 -6.94 1.40 -12.19
CA ARG A 36 -6.98 2.41 -13.25
C ARG A 36 -8.03 2.15 -14.31
N GLU A 37 -8.43 0.90 -14.49
CA GLU A 37 -9.45 0.56 -15.49
C GLU A 37 -10.85 0.55 -14.93
N ILE A 38 -11.01 0.86 -13.64
CA ILE A 38 -12.31 0.89 -13.02
C ILE A 38 -12.74 2.35 -12.88
N GLU A 39 -13.76 2.72 -13.66
CA GLU A 39 -14.19 4.12 -13.73
C GLU A 39 -14.62 4.68 -12.38
N SER A 40 -15.29 3.85 -11.59
CA SER A 40 -15.84 4.31 -10.32
C SER A 40 -14.83 4.31 -9.19
N ALA A 41 -13.60 3.87 -9.45
CA ALA A 41 -12.62 3.78 -8.38
C ALA A 41 -12.21 5.16 -7.89
N PRO A 42 -11.98 5.29 -6.56
CA PRO A 42 -11.64 6.61 -6.00
C PRO A 42 -10.20 7.02 -6.25
N THR A 43 -9.36 6.11 -6.71
CA THR A 43 -7.94 6.37 -6.88
C THR A 43 -7.39 5.40 -7.91
N ASN A 44 -6.12 5.58 -8.28
CA ASN A 44 -5.50 4.69 -9.27
C ASN A 44 -5.02 3.37 -8.68
N PHE A 45 -4.55 3.39 -7.43
CA PHE A 45 -4.06 2.18 -6.80
C PHE A 45 -4.44 2.15 -5.32
N PHE A 46 -4.77 0.97 -4.84
CA PHE A 46 -4.71 0.68 -3.42
C PHE A 46 -3.41 -0.08 -3.16
N VAL A 47 -2.73 0.26 -2.05
CA VAL A 47 -1.58 -0.51 -1.60
C VAL A 47 -1.92 -0.97 -0.19
N ILE A 48 -1.97 -2.28 0.00
CA ILE A 48 -2.59 -2.87 1.18
C ILE A 48 -1.62 -3.80 1.87
N CYS A 49 -1.56 -3.75 3.19
CA CYS A 49 -0.80 -4.72 3.96
C CYS A 49 -1.39 -4.83 5.36
N SER A 50 -0.79 -5.70 6.16
CA SER A 50 -1.22 -5.91 7.54
C SER A 50 -0.06 -5.77 8.49
N GLY A 51 -0.37 -5.48 9.74
CA GLY A 51 0.59 -5.51 10.84
C GLY A 51 0.09 -6.45 11.92
N ASN A 52 1.02 -6.95 12.73
CA ASN A 52 0.70 -7.96 13.75
C ASN A 52 -0.04 -7.38 14.94
N VAL A 53 0.35 -6.22 15.37
CA VAL A 53 -0.21 -5.55 16.55
C VAL A 53 -0.34 -4.08 16.22
N PRO A 54 -1.10 -3.30 17.01
CA PRO A 54 -1.31 -1.89 16.67
C PRO A 54 -0.03 -1.09 16.51
N SER A 55 0.97 -1.33 17.36
CA SER A 55 2.23 -0.59 17.23
C SER A 55 2.95 -0.94 15.94
N HIS A 56 2.80 -2.16 15.43
CA HIS A 56 3.37 -2.55 14.15
C HIS A 56 2.64 -1.82 13.02
N VAL A 57 1.31 -1.73 13.11
CA VAL A 57 0.52 -1.02 12.11
C VAL A 57 0.96 0.44 12.03
N SER A 58 1.12 1.10 13.19
CA SER A 58 1.58 2.49 13.22
C SER A 58 2.99 2.63 12.65
N ALA A 59 3.88 1.68 12.97
CA ALA A 59 5.25 1.73 12.48
C ALA A 59 5.28 1.61 10.96
N ILE A 60 4.41 0.76 10.40
CA ILE A 60 4.32 0.64 8.94
C ILE A 60 3.88 1.97 8.33
N CYS A 61 2.90 2.61 8.93
CA CYS A 61 2.44 3.91 8.47
C CYS A 61 3.60 4.91 8.45
N ASP A 62 4.37 4.96 9.52
CA ASP A 62 5.52 5.85 9.60
C ASP A 62 6.54 5.52 8.51
N GLY A 63 6.75 4.23 8.25
CA GLY A 63 7.68 3.80 7.22
C GLY A 63 7.26 4.23 5.83
N VAL A 64 5.98 4.08 5.52
CA VAL A 64 5.45 4.53 4.24
C VAL A 64 5.62 6.04 4.11
N PHE A 65 5.25 6.77 5.17
CA PHE A 65 5.37 8.22 5.17
C PHE A 65 6.81 8.66 4.87
N GLU A 66 7.76 8.07 5.59
CA GLU A 66 9.16 8.45 5.43
C GLU A 66 9.69 8.09 4.05
N THR A 67 9.35 6.91 3.56
CA THR A 67 9.86 6.44 2.29
C THR A 67 9.39 7.35 1.16
N ILE A 68 8.11 7.70 1.14
CA ILE A 68 7.56 8.56 0.12
C ILE A 68 8.10 9.98 0.26
N LYS A 69 8.18 10.48 1.49
CA LYS A 69 8.66 11.83 1.73
C LYS A 69 10.10 12.00 1.24
N LYS A 70 10.96 11.05 1.54
CA LYS A 70 12.35 11.11 1.12
C LYS A 70 12.50 11.07 -0.38
N ALA A 71 11.71 10.22 -1.03
CA ALA A 71 11.86 10.01 -2.46
C ALA A 71 11.21 11.11 -3.30
N THR A 72 10.11 11.68 -2.83
CA THR A 72 9.29 12.56 -3.66
C THR A 72 9.01 13.91 -3.03
N GLY A 73 9.18 14.06 -1.74
CA GLY A 73 8.79 15.27 -1.04
C GLY A 73 7.30 15.35 -0.75
N LEU A 74 6.51 14.39 -1.18
CA LEU A 74 5.07 14.44 -1.01
C LEU A 74 4.65 14.12 0.41
N ASN A 75 3.61 14.79 0.84
CA ASN A 75 2.90 14.46 2.08
C ASN A 75 1.55 13.89 1.72
N PRO A 76 0.99 13.01 2.56
CA PRO A 76 -0.36 12.55 2.30
C PRO A 76 -1.34 13.70 2.49
N ASN A 77 -2.42 13.67 1.71
CA ASN A 77 -3.49 14.62 1.87
C ASN A 77 -4.13 14.49 3.26
N ARG A 78 -4.25 13.24 3.73
CA ARG A 78 -4.76 12.99 5.07
C ARG A 78 -4.35 11.57 5.49
N ILE A 79 -4.35 11.37 6.80
CA ILE A 79 -4.14 10.06 7.41
C ILE A 79 -5.27 9.86 8.40
N GLU A 80 -5.94 8.72 8.32
CA GLU A 80 -7.04 8.40 9.21
C GLU A 80 -6.77 7.09 9.92
N GLY A 81 -7.23 6.99 11.16
CA GLY A 81 -7.15 5.75 11.92
C GLY A 81 -5.83 5.50 12.62
N TYR A 82 -4.94 6.49 12.63
CA TYR A 82 -3.60 6.29 13.17
C TYR A 82 -3.62 5.91 14.65
N GLU A 83 -4.49 6.52 15.43
CA GLU A 83 -4.48 6.31 16.87
C GLU A 83 -4.95 4.92 17.26
N ASN A 84 -6.03 4.45 16.64
CA ASN A 84 -6.52 3.09 16.92
C ASN A 84 -5.65 2.03 16.29
N ALA A 85 -5.06 2.35 15.15
CA ALA A 85 -4.15 1.47 14.44
C ALA A 85 -4.76 0.09 14.15
N GLU A 86 -6.06 0.08 13.81
CA GLU A 86 -6.72 -1.13 13.32
C GLU A 86 -6.88 -1.09 11.82
N TRP A 87 -7.04 0.10 11.28
CA TRP A 87 -7.10 0.33 9.84
C TRP A 87 -6.65 1.77 9.63
N ILE A 88 -5.41 1.92 9.19
CA ILE A 88 -4.87 3.23 8.87
C ILE A 88 -4.99 3.44 7.38
N LEU A 89 -5.55 4.59 7.01
CA LEU A 89 -5.70 4.98 5.62
C LEU A 89 -4.81 6.20 5.38
N MET A 90 -3.98 6.15 4.34
CA MET A 90 -3.14 7.28 3.95
C MET A 90 -3.52 7.66 2.52
N ASP A 91 -4.08 8.85 2.37
CA ASP A 91 -4.60 9.31 1.08
C ASP A 91 -3.56 10.19 0.40
N TYR A 92 -3.03 9.73 -0.72
CA TYR A 92 -2.07 10.49 -1.53
C TYR A 92 -2.68 10.93 -2.86
N PHE A 93 -4.00 10.91 -2.98
CA PHE A 93 -4.76 11.21 -4.20
C PHE A 93 -4.62 10.11 -5.25
N ASP A 94 -3.43 9.95 -5.82
CA ASP A 94 -3.21 8.95 -6.88
C ASP A 94 -3.16 7.54 -6.34
N ILE A 95 -2.86 7.40 -5.06
CA ILE A 95 -2.90 6.11 -4.39
C ILE A 95 -3.52 6.28 -3.02
N VAL A 96 -4.11 5.22 -2.52
CA VAL A 96 -4.55 5.16 -1.14
C VAL A 96 -3.91 3.94 -0.51
N VAL A 97 -3.21 4.18 0.61
CA VAL A 97 -2.54 3.13 1.35
C VAL A 97 -3.46 2.66 2.45
N HIS A 98 -3.59 1.35 2.59
CA HIS A 98 -4.41 0.73 3.63
C HIS A 98 -3.56 -0.21 4.44
N ILE A 99 -3.45 0.05 5.74
CA ILE A 99 -2.68 -0.80 6.64
C ILE A 99 -3.63 -1.31 7.71
N PHE A 100 -3.84 -2.63 7.72
CA PHE A 100 -4.80 -3.25 8.62
C PHE A 100 -4.10 -3.98 9.75
N LEU A 101 -4.71 -3.94 10.92
CA LEU A 101 -4.37 -4.92 11.93
C LEU A 101 -4.74 -6.29 11.36
N LYS A 102 -3.87 -7.25 11.55
CA LYS A 102 -3.98 -8.55 10.89
C LYS A 102 -5.38 -9.15 11.01
N ASP A 103 -5.95 -9.12 12.22
CA ASP A 103 -7.25 -9.73 12.44
C ASP A 103 -8.39 -8.96 11.77
N LYS A 104 -8.16 -7.70 11.47
CA LYS A 104 -9.21 -6.86 10.89
C LYS A 104 -9.26 -6.88 9.38
N ARG A 105 -8.17 -7.28 8.73
CA ARG A 105 -8.10 -7.25 7.27
C ARG A 105 -9.21 -8.07 6.62
N GLN A 106 -9.39 -9.28 7.11
CA GLN A 106 -10.45 -10.14 6.57
C GLN A 106 -11.84 -9.57 6.82
N HIS A 107 -11.99 -8.89 7.95
CA HIS A 107 -13.27 -8.30 8.29
C HIS A 107 -13.71 -7.27 7.26
N TYR A 108 -12.78 -6.44 6.80
CA TYR A 108 -13.13 -5.39 5.85
C TYR A 108 -13.13 -5.86 4.40
N ARG A 109 -12.35 -6.87 4.07
CA ARG A 109 -12.36 -7.53 2.75
C ARG A 109 -12.25 -6.54 1.60
N LEU A 110 -11.30 -5.65 1.71
CA LEU A 110 -11.14 -4.61 0.71
C LEU A 110 -10.80 -5.20 -0.66
N GLU A 111 -9.97 -6.24 -0.68
CA GLU A 111 -9.56 -6.86 -1.92
C GLU A 111 -10.74 -7.50 -2.65
N GLU A 112 -11.70 -8.03 -1.90
CA GLU A 112 -12.89 -8.60 -2.53
C GLU A 112 -13.81 -7.52 -3.07
N LEU A 113 -13.90 -6.42 -2.35
CA LEU A 113 -14.75 -5.32 -2.75
C LEU A 113 -14.30 -4.75 -4.09
N TRP A 114 -13.00 -4.74 -4.33
CA TRP A 114 -12.43 -4.21 -5.56
C TRP A 114 -11.83 -5.32 -6.41
N ALA A 115 -12.50 -6.47 -6.46
CA ALA A 115 -11.98 -7.64 -7.14
C ALA A 115 -11.77 -7.44 -8.63
N ASP A 116 -12.46 -6.46 -9.25
CA ASP A 116 -12.26 -6.17 -10.66
C ASP A 116 -10.93 -5.50 -10.94
N GLY A 117 -10.26 -4.99 -9.92
CA GLY A 117 -8.92 -4.44 -10.08
C GLY A 117 -7.91 -5.53 -10.32
N LYS A 118 -6.77 -5.14 -10.87
CA LYS A 118 -5.67 -6.08 -11.11
C LYS A 118 -4.80 -6.16 -9.88
N GLU A 119 -4.72 -7.34 -9.31
CA GLU A 119 -3.89 -7.54 -8.13
C GLU A 119 -2.46 -7.80 -8.56
N ILE A 120 -1.54 -7.01 -8.02
CA ILE A 120 -0.12 -7.14 -8.30
C ILE A 120 0.55 -7.56 -7.01
N LYS A 121 1.07 -8.78 -7.00
CA LYS A 121 1.80 -9.28 -5.84
C LYS A 121 3.17 -8.64 -5.78
N ILE A 122 3.56 -8.25 -4.59
CA ILE A 122 4.85 -7.61 -4.36
C ILE A 122 5.77 -8.63 -3.72
N GLU A 123 6.91 -8.88 -4.34
CA GLU A 123 7.94 -9.69 -3.73
C GLU A 123 8.62 -8.87 -2.66
N THR A 124 8.65 -9.41 -1.46
CA THR A 124 9.23 -8.69 -0.32
C THR A 124 10.35 -9.51 0.30
N ASN A 125 11.16 -8.83 1.08
CA ASN A 125 12.22 -9.52 1.81
C ASN A 125 11.63 -10.53 2.79
N SER A 126 10.52 -10.17 3.41
CA SER A 126 9.86 -11.09 4.34
C SER A 126 9.40 -12.35 3.64
N ALA A 127 8.77 -12.21 2.46
CA ALA A 127 8.29 -13.36 1.71
C ALA A 127 9.44 -14.25 1.26
N LYS A 128 10.53 -13.62 0.81
CA LYS A 128 11.69 -14.39 0.38
C LYS A 128 12.30 -15.17 1.53
N SER A 129 12.38 -14.56 2.70
CA SER A 129 12.89 -15.26 3.86
C SER A 129 12.05 -16.48 4.19
N ASN A 130 10.73 -16.31 4.15
CA ASN A 130 9.84 -17.41 4.45
C ASN A 130 9.95 -18.53 3.44
N SER A 131 10.13 -18.19 2.18
CA SER A 131 10.17 -19.21 1.15
C SER A 131 11.43 -20.07 1.20
N LYS A 132 12.45 -19.62 1.90
CA LYS A 132 13.65 -20.41 2.07
C LYS A 132 13.52 -21.49 3.14
N GLU A 133 12.54 -21.32 3.97
CA GLU A 133 12.32 -22.30 5.02
C GLU A 133 11.64 -23.52 4.45
#